data_f041feb135918a9ece9f191ecd6db0aa
#
_entry.id   f041feb135918a9ece9f191ecd6db0aa
#
_cell.length_a   1.000
_cell.length_b   1.000
_cell.length_c   1.000
_cell.angle_alpha   90.00
_cell.angle_beta   90.00
_cell.angle_gamma   90.00
#
_symmetry.space_group_name_H-M   'P 1'
#
loop_
_entity.id
_entity.type
_entity.pdbx_description
1 polymer ?
#
loop_
_entity_poly.entity_id
_entity_poly.type
_entity_poly.pdbx_seq_one_letter_code
_entity_poly.pdbx_strand_id
1 'polypeptide(L)'
;MTYQNIMEMVANGWEIVENIDYTDDSYEYVEYDVIIDNKNICYDTVKRLTDEGMKQVNIHCMASKNTLEMLYETIDDIRTDKRLEKLNAIVFLSLKRKGRGKSYTSLSSEEFAQIVKTCMKYGIRYGFDSCSGHKFLSAIRGTVNEKLAQFCTPCESTRESCYINVRGEYFPCSFTEGTPGWEKGIDVVNCSDFINDVWQNPKTHNFREMLLMNDCRCPIYNV
;
A
#
# COMPACT_ATOMS: atom_id res chain seq x y z
N MET A 1 8.55 7.86 12.41
CA MET A 1 10.03 7.95 12.47
C MET A 1 10.38 9.41 12.54
N THR A 2 11.13 9.88 13.55
CA THR A 2 11.52 11.29 13.67
C THR A 2 12.80 11.54 12.88
N TYR A 3 13.06 12.82 12.51
CA TYR A 3 14.32 13.21 11.86
C TYR A 3 15.56 12.73 12.65
N GLN A 4 15.48 12.76 13.97
CA GLN A 4 16.54 12.34 14.87
C GLN A 4 16.83 10.81 14.76
N ASN A 5 15.79 9.99 14.61
CA ASN A 5 15.95 8.56 14.38
C ASN A 5 16.64 8.27 13.05
N ILE A 6 16.35 9.03 12.00
CA ILE A 6 17.01 8.91 10.70
C ILE A 6 18.49 9.26 10.82
N MET A 7 18.84 10.34 11.51
CA MET A 7 20.22 10.77 11.72
C MET A 7 21.02 9.79 12.57
N GLU A 8 20.39 9.15 13.56
CA GLU A 8 21.02 8.09 14.34
C GLU A 8 21.27 6.82 13.50
N MET A 9 20.37 6.48 12.59
CA MET A 9 20.55 5.39 11.64
C MET A 9 21.75 5.67 10.73
N VAL A 10 21.87 6.88 10.18
CA VAL A 10 23.01 7.29 9.34
C VAL A 10 24.32 7.24 10.12
N ALA A 11 24.34 7.72 11.37
CA ALA A 11 25.51 7.68 12.25
C ALA A 11 25.95 6.22 12.55
N ASN A 12 25.05 5.25 12.46
CA ASN A 12 25.30 3.82 12.63
C ASN A 12 25.61 3.09 11.31
N GLY A 13 25.93 3.81 10.24
CA GLY A 13 26.39 3.24 8.97
C GLY A 13 25.26 2.89 7.97
N TRP A 14 24.07 3.45 8.14
CA TRP A 14 23.03 3.40 7.13
C TRP A 14 23.33 4.48 6.08
N GLU A 15 23.43 4.08 4.83
CA GLU A 15 23.46 5.05 3.73
C GLU A 15 22.03 5.53 3.46
N ILE A 16 21.82 6.84 3.59
CA ILE A 16 20.68 7.48 2.92
C ILE A 16 21.04 7.46 1.45
N VAL A 17 20.35 6.71 0.64
CA VAL A 17 20.45 6.81 -0.82
C VAL A 17 19.79 8.12 -1.21
N GLU A 18 20.55 9.22 -1.09
CA GLU A 18 20.22 10.50 -1.68
C GLU A 18 20.45 10.38 -3.18
N ASN A 19 19.49 10.83 -3.96
CA ASN A 19 19.45 10.80 -5.43
C ASN A 19 19.09 9.44 -6.03
N ILE A 20 17.90 8.97 -5.74
CA ILE A 20 17.20 8.12 -6.70
C ILE A 20 16.83 9.04 -7.86
N ASP A 21 17.58 8.97 -8.95
CA ASP A 21 17.19 9.63 -10.19
C ASP A 21 16.00 8.90 -10.78
N TYR A 22 14.79 9.41 -10.48
CA TYR A 22 13.53 8.86 -10.98
C TYR A 22 13.36 9.00 -12.50
N THR A 23 14.33 9.61 -13.19
CA THR A 23 14.33 9.76 -14.65
C THR A 23 15.12 8.67 -15.38
N ASP A 24 15.86 7.84 -14.65
CA ASP A 24 16.60 6.73 -15.23
C ASP A 24 15.71 5.49 -15.36
N ASP A 25 15.39 5.12 -16.60
CA ASP A 25 14.60 3.92 -16.93
C ASP A 25 15.22 2.60 -16.40
N SER A 26 16.51 2.61 -16.00
CA SER A 26 17.18 1.46 -15.38
C SER A 26 16.60 1.11 -14.00
N TYR A 27 15.92 2.05 -13.33
CA TYR A 27 15.19 1.81 -12.08
C TYR A 27 13.91 0.99 -12.25
N GLU A 28 13.41 0.83 -13.46
CA GLU A 28 12.24 -0.02 -13.72
C GLU A 28 12.42 -1.47 -13.27
N TYR A 29 13.65 -1.95 -13.20
CA TYR A 29 13.98 -3.33 -12.84
C TYR A 29 14.18 -3.56 -11.34
N VAL A 30 14.63 -2.57 -10.59
CA VAL A 30 15.09 -2.75 -9.21
C VAL A 30 13.96 -3.01 -8.23
N GLU A 31 12.80 -2.40 -8.37
CA GLU A 31 11.69 -2.57 -7.42
C GLU A 31 10.95 -3.91 -7.55
N TYR A 32 10.98 -4.54 -8.74
CA TYR A 32 10.32 -5.82 -8.98
C TYR A 32 11.21 -7.01 -8.64
N ASP A 33 12.46 -6.94 -9.01
CA ASP A 33 13.46 -7.95 -8.67
C ASP A 33 13.73 -7.98 -7.15
N VAL A 34 13.58 -6.85 -6.47
CA VAL A 34 13.71 -6.75 -5.01
C VAL A 34 12.63 -7.54 -4.27
N ILE A 35 11.40 -7.66 -4.78
CA ILE A 35 10.37 -8.47 -4.13
C ILE A 35 10.57 -9.97 -4.39
N ILE A 36 11.01 -10.36 -5.58
CA ILE A 36 11.14 -11.76 -5.99
C ILE A 36 12.54 -12.31 -5.76
N ASP A 37 13.59 -11.59 -6.18
CA ASP A 37 14.97 -12.07 -6.10
C ASP A 37 15.64 -11.78 -4.76
N ASN A 38 15.05 -10.94 -3.91
CA ASN A 38 15.63 -10.49 -2.65
C ASN A 38 14.81 -10.86 -1.40
N LYS A 39 14.11 -12.01 -1.40
CA LYS A 39 13.50 -12.56 -0.17
C LYS A 39 14.48 -12.54 0.99
N ASN A 40 15.74 -12.94 0.74
CA ASN A 40 16.77 -12.97 1.77
C ASN A 40 17.09 -11.57 2.31
N ILE A 41 17.25 -10.56 1.45
CA ILE A 41 17.50 -9.19 1.89
C ILE A 41 16.31 -8.66 2.71
N CYS A 42 15.08 -8.92 2.26
CA CYS A 42 13.88 -8.55 3.00
C CYS A 42 13.84 -9.19 4.38
N TYR A 43 14.08 -10.51 4.46
CA TYR A 43 14.01 -11.26 5.72
C TYR A 43 15.16 -10.91 6.66
N ASP A 44 16.36 -10.71 6.15
CA ASP A 44 17.52 -10.24 6.92
C ASP A 44 17.27 -8.82 7.46
N THR A 45 16.61 -7.95 6.67
CA THR A 45 16.21 -6.61 7.11
C THR A 45 15.17 -6.68 8.23
N VAL A 46 14.15 -7.52 8.10
CA VAL A 46 13.14 -7.76 9.16
C VAL A 46 13.84 -8.21 10.43
N LYS A 47 14.72 -9.22 10.33
CA LYS A 47 15.47 -9.72 11.48
C LYS A 47 16.28 -8.61 12.15
N ARG A 48 17.05 -7.86 11.37
CA ARG A 48 17.87 -6.77 11.88
C ARG A 48 17.03 -5.72 12.60
N LEU A 49 15.96 -5.21 11.97
CA LEU A 49 15.09 -4.20 12.56
C LEU A 49 14.42 -4.68 13.86
N THR A 50 13.97 -5.92 13.87
CA THR A 50 13.34 -6.50 15.08
C THR A 50 14.33 -6.80 16.20
N ASP A 51 15.56 -7.17 15.87
CA ASP A 51 16.64 -7.38 16.86
C ASP A 51 17.11 -6.03 17.46
N GLU A 52 17.06 -4.94 16.69
CA GLU A 52 17.28 -3.57 17.18
C GLU A 52 16.10 -3.00 17.99
N GLY A 53 15.07 -3.81 18.24
CA GLY A 53 13.96 -3.48 19.14
C GLY A 53 12.74 -2.84 18.47
N MET A 54 12.68 -2.78 17.14
CA MET A 54 11.48 -2.30 16.42
C MET A 54 10.34 -3.31 16.58
N LYS A 55 9.18 -2.84 17.07
CA LYS A 55 8.03 -3.69 17.37
C LYS A 55 7.03 -3.83 16.21
N GLN A 56 7.01 -2.89 15.28
CA GLN A 56 6.06 -2.86 14.17
C GLN A 56 6.79 -2.95 12.83
N VAL A 57 7.46 -4.07 12.60
CA VAL A 57 8.08 -4.37 11.31
C VAL A 57 7.11 -5.20 10.49
N ASN A 58 6.73 -4.71 9.32
CA ASN A 58 5.79 -5.36 8.41
C ASN A 58 6.45 -5.65 7.06
N ILE A 59 6.05 -6.74 6.41
CA ILE A 59 6.38 -7.00 5.01
C ILE A 59 5.19 -6.58 4.15
N HIS A 60 5.41 -5.74 3.15
CA HIS A 60 4.40 -5.35 2.17
C HIS A 60 4.52 -6.21 0.92
N CYS A 61 3.43 -6.83 0.51
CA CYS A 61 3.38 -7.70 -0.66
C CYS A 61 2.30 -7.24 -1.65
N MET A 62 2.68 -7.14 -2.93
CA MET A 62 1.71 -6.88 -3.99
C MET A 62 0.81 -8.09 -4.20
N ALA A 63 -0.50 -7.89 -4.09
CA ALA A 63 -1.51 -8.93 -4.29
C ALA A 63 -1.99 -8.93 -5.74
N SER A 64 -1.40 -9.79 -6.57
CA SER A 64 -1.73 -10.00 -7.98
C SER A 64 -1.67 -11.48 -8.36
N LYS A 65 -2.26 -11.85 -9.49
CA LYS A 65 -2.13 -13.24 -10.01
C LYS A 65 -0.67 -13.61 -10.32
N ASN A 66 0.11 -12.62 -10.74
CA ASN A 66 1.52 -12.81 -11.08
C ASN A 66 2.40 -13.07 -9.86
N THR A 67 1.98 -12.60 -8.69
CA THR A 67 2.72 -12.74 -7.42
C THR A 67 2.09 -13.76 -6.47
N LEU A 68 1.02 -14.44 -6.87
CA LEU A 68 0.21 -15.28 -5.98
C LEU A 68 1.00 -16.44 -5.36
N GLU A 69 1.84 -17.10 -6.15
CA GLU A 69 2.69 -18.19 -5.68
C GLU A 69 3.68 -17.70 -4.62
N MET A 70 4.38 -16.59 -4.91
CA MET A 70 5.29 -15.93 -3.97
C MET A 70 4.58 -15.50 -2.68
N LEU A 71 3.32 -15.05 -2.75
CA LEU A 71 2.55 -14.70 -1.56
C LEU A 71 2.33 -15.91 -0.65
N TYR A 72 1.97 -17.07 -1.21
CA TYR A 72 1.81 -18.30 -0.42
C TYR A 72 3.12 -18.81 0.14
N GLU A 73 4.21 -18.73 -0.63
CA GLU A 73 5.55 -19.04 -0.12
C GLU A 73 5.93 -18.12 1.04
N THR A 74 5.69 -16.80 0.92
CA THR A 74 5.97 -15.84 2.01
C THR A 74 5.15 -16.14 3.25
N ILE A 75 3.88 -16.53 3.11
CA ILE A 75 3.03 -16.96 4.21
C ILE A 75 3.60 -18.21 4.91
N ASP A 76 4.15 -19.15 4.14
CA ASP A 76 4.79 -20.34 4.72
C ASP A 76 6.13 -20.02 5.36
N ASP A 77 6.94 -19.16 4.76
CA ASP A 77 8.20 -18.67 5.33
C ASP A 77 7.99 -17.96 6.69
N ILE A 78 6.92 -17.18 6.84
CA ILE A 78 6.58 -16.54 8.14
C ILE A 78 6.43 -17.58 9.25
N ARG A 79 6.06 -18.80 8.93
CA ARG A 79 5.89 -19.89 9.90
C ARG A 79 7.19 -20.65 10.18
N THR A 80 8.12 -20.65 9.23
CA THR A 80 9.27 -21.56 9.23
C THR A 80 10.63 -20.86 9.29
N ASP A 81 10.74 -19.63 8.79
CA ASP A 81 11.98 -18.88 8.78
C ASP A 81 12.17 -18.07 10.08
N LYS A 82 13.22 -18.42 10.83
CA LYS A 82 13.53 -17.79 12.13
C LYS A 82 13.78 -16.28 12.03
N ARG A 83 14.13 -15.76 10.84
CA ARG A 83 14.32 -14.33 10.63
C ARG A 83 13.01 -13.55 10.77
N LEU A 84 11.87 -14.22 10.56
CA LEU A 84 10.52 -13.64 10.60
C LEU A 84 9.79 -13.90 11.94
N GLU A 85 10.43 -14.54 12.92
CA GLU A 85 9.79 -14.88 14.20
C GLU A 85 9.19 -13.67 14.93
N LYS A 86 9.83 -12.49 14.79
CA LYS A 86 9.37 -11.23 15.40
C LYS A 86 8.63 -10.32 14.43
N LEU A 87 8.30 -10.81 13.23
CA LEU A 87 7.53 -10.02 12.25
C LEU A 87 6.18 -9.62 12.85
N ASN A 88 5.81 -8.34 12.71
CA ASN A 88 4.52 -7.88 13.20
C ASN A 88 3.36 -8.34 12.31
N ALA A 89 3.43 -8.12 11.00
CA ALA A 89 2.38 -8.54 10.08
C ALA A 89 2.89 -8.59 8.62
N ILE A 90 2.17 -9.35 7.78
CA ILE A 90 2.23 -9.22 6.32
C ILE A 90 1.10 -8.30 5.85
N VAL A 91 1.39 -7.36 4.94
CA VAL A 91 0.42 -6.38 4.43
C VAL A 91 0.24 -6.60 2.93
N PHE A 92 -0.99 -6.85 2.52
CA PHE A 92 -1.35 -7.07 1.12
C PHE A 92 -1.75 -5.75 0.46
N LEU A 93 -1.09 -5.41 -0.65
CA LEU A 93 -1.36 -4.21 -1.43
C LEU A 93 -2.16 -4.58 -2.69
N SER A 94 -3.34 -4.00 -2.86
CA SER A 94 -4.13 -4.20 -4.07
C SER A 94 -3.47 -3.60 -5.29
N LEU A 95 -3.36 -4.40 -6.35
CA LEU A 95 -2.84 -3.95 -7.63
C LEU A 95 -3.76 -2.91 -8.28
N LYS A 96 -3.23 -1.72 -8.54
CA LYS A 96 -3.82 -0.71 -9.42
C LYS A 96 -3.10 -0.80 -10.76
N ARG A 97 -3.83 -1.06 -11.85
CA ARG A 97 -3.25 -1.26 -13.18
C ARG A 97 -2.80 0.07 -13.81
N LYS A 98 -1.79 0.71 -13.18
CA LYS A 98 -1.17 1.96 -13.62
C LYS A 98 0.35 1.80 -13.71
N GLY A 99 1.01 2.57 -14.57
CA GLY A 99 2.45 2.48 -14.76
C GLY A 99 2.87 1.03 -15.10
N ARG A 100 3.85 0.52 -14.39
CA ARG A 100 4.35 -0.86 -14.51
C ARG A 100 3.30 -1.92 -14.17
N GLY A 101 2.35 -1.60 -13.29
CA GLY A 101 1.25 -2.49 -12.91
C GLY A 101 0.27 -2.82 -14.06
N LYS A 102 0.37 -2.18 -15.23
CA LYS A 102 -0.52 -2.43 -16.39
C LYS A 102 -0.44 -3.85 -16.91
N SER A 103 0.74 -4.47 -16.86
CA SER A 103 0.98 -5.85 -17.32
C SER A 103 0.54 -6.92 -16.33
N TYR A 104 0.19 -6.54 -15.11
CA TYR A 104 -0.21 -7.46 -14.06
C TYR A 104 -1.72 -7.66 -14.03
N THR A 105 -2.15 -8.81 -13.51
CA THR A 105 -3.58 -9.17 -13.38
C THR A 105 -3.98 -9.11 -11.91
N SER A 106 -5.03 -8.34 -11.61
CA SER A 106 -5.60 -8.25 -10.27
C SER A 106 -6.17 -9.58 -9.81
N LEU A 107 -6.10 -9.84 -8.50
CA LEU A 107 -6.79 -10.97 -7.88
C LEU A 107 -8.30 -10.77 -7.94
N SER A 108 -9.04 -11.87 -8.08
CA SER A 108 -10.47 -11.87 -7.82
C SER A 108 -10.74 -11.74 -6.30
N SER A 109 -12.00 -11.48 -5.94
CA SER A 109 -12.40 -11.45 -4.53
C SER A 109 -12.23 -12.81 -3.85
N GLU A 110 -12.46 -13.90 -4.59
CA GLU A 110 -12.29 -15.28 -4.10
C GLU A 110 -10.82 -15.63 -3.87
N GLU A 111 -9.93 -15.24 -4.80
CA GLU A 111 -8.49 -15.43 -4.65
C GLU A 111 -7.95 -14.64 -3.46
N PHE A 112 -8.39 -13.38 -3.29
CA PHE A 112 -8.03 -12.57 -2.12
C PHE A 112 -8.57 -13.19 -0.82
N ALA A 113 -9.83 -13.64 -0.82
CA ALA A 113 -10.43 -14.31 0.33
C ALA A 113 -9.66 -15.59 0.73
N GLN A 114 -9.12 -16.32 -0.24
CA GLN A 114 -8.32 -17.52 0.04
C GLN A 114 -6.99 -17.18 0.74
N ILE A 115 -6.32 -16.08 0.35
CA ILE A 115 -5.12 -15.59 1.05
C ILE A 115 -5.46 -15.23 2.50
N VAL A 116 -6.53 -14.45 2.72
CA VAL A 116 -7.00 -14.06 4.04
C VAL A 116 -7.31 -15.30 4.91
N LYS A 117 -8.05 -16.27 4.37
CA LYS A 117 -8.36 -17.54 5.06
C LYS A 117 -7.11 -18.33 5.41
N THR A 118 -6.10 -18.30 4.55
CA THR A 118 -4.82 -18.99 4.79
C THR A 118 -4.08 -18.34 5.97
N CYS A 119 -4.00 -17.00 6.01
CA CYS A 119 -3.43 -16.29 7.15
C CYS A 119 -4.18 -16.60 8.45
N MET A 120 -5.51 -16.57 8.43
CA MET A 120 -6.35 -16.89 9.58
C MET A 120 -6.12 -18.33 10.07
N LYS A 121 -6.04 -19.31 9.15
CA LYS A 121 -5.79 -20.72 9.44
C LYS A 121 -4.48 -20.92 10.20
N TYR A 122 -3.45 -20.16 9.85
CA TYR A 122 -2.11 -20.28 10.46
C TYR A 122 -1.85 -19.31 11.59
N GLY A 123 -2.83 -18.46 11.96
CA GLY A 123 -2.69 -17.46 13.02
C GLY A 123 -1.70 -16.35 12.67
N ILE A 124 -1.44 -16.12 11.39
CA ILE A 124 -0.55 -15.06 10.92
C ILE A 124 -1.28 -13.73 10.96
N ARG A 125 -0.65 -12.72 11.57
CA ARG A 125 -1.15 -11.35 11.55
C ARG A 125 -0.98 -10.76 10.15
N TYR A 126 -2.05 -10.21 9.62
CA TYR A 126 -2.06 -9.61 8.29
C TYR A 126 -2.78 -8.26 8.32
N GLY A 127 -2.42 -7.43 7.35
CA GLY A 127 -3.08 -6.17 7.04
C GLY A 127 -3.32 -6.05 5.54
N PHE A 128 -3.94 -4.95 5.14
CA PHE A 128 -4.15 -4.62 3.74
C PHE A 128 -4.28 -3.11 3.58
N ASP A 129 -4.02 -2.60 2.38
CA ASP A 129 -4.26 -1.20 2.07
C ASP A 129 -5.77 -0.88 2.03
N SER A 130 -6.14 0.37 2.22
CA SER A 130 -7.54 0.81 2.17
C SER A 130 -8.24 0.47 0.85
N CYS A 131 -7.48 0.31 -0.23
CA CYS A 131 -7.98 -0.13 -1.52
C CYS A 131 -8.46 -1.59 -1.52
N SER A 132 -7.89 -2.44 -0.66
CA SER A 132 -8.28 -3.85 -0.48
C SER A 132 -9.49 -4.03 0.44
N GLY A 133 -9.91 -2.98 1.14
CA GLY A 133 -10.92 -3.06 2.20
C GLY A 133 -12.21 -3.74 1.75
N HIS A 134 -12.69 -3.43 0.54
CA HIS A 134 -13.89 -4.03 -0.01
C HIS A 134 -13.77 -5.55 -0.24
N LYS A 135 -12.63 -6.01 -0.76
CA LYS A 135 -12.37 -7.45 -0.95
C LYS A 135 -12.31 -8.18 0.39
N PHE A 136 -11.70 -7.54 1.39
CA PHE A 136 -11.67 -8.08 2.74
C PHE A 136 -13.08 -8.20 3.34
N LEU A 137 -13.89 -7.15 3.27
CA LEU A 137 -15.29 -7.19 3.76
C LEU A 137 -16.07 -8.29 3.07
N SER A 138 -15.88 -8.49 1.77
CA SER A 138 -16.51 -9.59 1.02
C SER A 138 -16.02 -10.97 1.50
N ALA A 139 -14.75 -11.08 1.85
CA ALA A 139 -14.16 -12.35 2.30
C ALA A 139 -14.65 -12.81 3.67
N ILE A 140 -15.00 -11.87 4.58
CA ILE A 140 -15.43 -12.18 5.95
C ILE A 140 -16.95 -12.17 6.14
N ARG A 141 -17.71 -11.68 5.17
CA ARG A 141 -19.18 -11.59 5.24
C ARG A 141 -19.81 -12.96 5.50
N GLY A 142 -20.70 -13.03 6.49
CA GLY A 142 -21.37 -14.26 6.89
C GLY A 142 -20.47 -15.30 7.59
N THR A 143 -19.25 -14.92 7.97
CA THR A 143 -18.32 -15.79 8.71
C THR A 143 -18.22 -15.38 10.18
N VAL A 144 -17.63 -16.21 11.02
CA VAL A 144 -17.32 -15.89 12.43
C VAL A 144 -16.38 -14.68 12.57
N ASN A 145 -15.73 -14.28 11.49
CA ASN A 145 -14.81 -13.16 11.43
C ASN A 145 -15.47 -11.84 10.99
N GLU A 146 -16.77 -11.82 10.71
CA GLU A 146 -17.50 -10.62 10.25
C GLU A 146 -17.34 -9.42 11.19
N LYS A 147 -17.16 -9.68 12.48
CA LYS A 147 -16.85 -8.64 13.48
C LYS A 147 -15.56 -7.85 13.19
N LEU A 148 -14.63 -8.39 12.38
CA LEU A 148 -13.42 -7.68 11.97
C LEU A 148 -13.71 -6.53 11.00
N ALA A 149 -14.91 -6.44 10.44
CA ALA A 149 -15.34 -5.34 9.58
C ALA A 149 -15.17 -3.97 10.27
N GLN A 150 -15.32 -3.90 11.59
CA GLN A 150 -15.13 -2.66 12.36
C GLN A 150 -13.69 -2.09 12.29
N PHE A 151 -12.71 -2.89 11.93
CA PHE A 151 -11.31 -2.48 11.78
C PHE A 151 -10.93 -2.18 10.32
N CYS A 152 -11.88 -2.32 9.40
CA CYS A 152 -11.64 -2.05 7.99
C CYS A 152 -11.87 -0.58 7.68
N THR A 153 -10.82 0.14 7.34
CA THR A 153 -10.94 1.52 6.87
C THR A 153 -11.22 1.52 5.37
N PRO A 154 -12.31 2.13 4.92
CA PRO A 154 -12.58 2.30 3.50
C PRO A 154 -11.59 3.28 2.87
N CYS A 155 -11.67 3.49 1.56
CA CYS A 155 -10.78 4.41 0.85
C CYS A 155 -10.75 5.79 1.52
N GLU A 156 -9.58 6.24 1.92
CA GLU A 156 -9.33 7.47 2.68
C GLU A 156 -9.15 8.72 1.81
N SER A 157 -9.01 8.52 0.48
CA SER A 157 -8.77 9.60 -0.48
C SER A 157 -9.78 10.72 -0.35
N THR A 158 -9.32 11.97 -0.26
CA THR A 158 -10.15 13.19 -0.09
C THR A 158 -10.96 13.26 1.20
N ARG A 159 -10.80 12.28 2.09
CA ARG A 159 -11.45 12.22 3.40
C ARG A 159 -10.45 12.44 4.53
N GLU A 160 -9.39 11.66 4.54
CA GLU A 160 -8.37 11.64 5.58
C GLU A 160 -6.97 11.84 5.00
N SER A 161 -6.80 11.58 3.71
CA SER A 161 -5.53 11.72 3.00
C SER A 161 -5.68 12.33 1.62
N CYS A 162 -4.56 12.79 1.07
CA CYS A 162 -4.42 13.28 -0.29
C CYS A 162 -2.99 13.03 -0.79
N TYR A 163 -2.76 13.35 -2.06
CA TYR A 163 -1.44 13.29 -2.66
C TYR A 163 -1.09 14.63 -3.29
N ILE A 164 0.12 15.12 -3.04
CA ILE A 164 0.69 16.30 -3.71
C ILE A 164 1.93 15.82 -4.44
N ASN A 165 1.97 16.01 -5.75
CA ASN A 165 3.10 15.60 -6.57
C ASN A 165 4.28 16.59 -6.49
N VAL A 166 5.39 16.25 -7.12
CA VAL A 166 6.62 17.07 -7.12
C VAL A 166 6.46 18.44 -7.79
N ARG A 167 5.39 18.66 -8.55
CA ARG A 167 5.03 19.94 -9.16
C ARG A 167 4.14 20.81 -8.26
N GLY A 168 3.81 20.33 -7.07
CA GLY A 168 2.88 21.03 -6.16
C GLY A 168 1.43 20.96 -6.64
N GLU A 169 1.04 19.89 -7.33
CA GLU A 169 -0.33 19.65 -7.74
C GLU A 169 -0.99 18.62 -6.82
N TYR A 170 -2.15 18.98 -6.28
CA TYR A 170 -2.99 18.11 -5.46
C TYR A 170 -3.78 17.12 -6.30
N PHE A 171 -3.85 15.89 -5.81
CA PHE A 171 -4.70 14.81 -6.33
C PHE A 171 -5.38 14.07 -5.16
N PRO A 172 -6.53 13.41 -5.38
CA PRO A 172 -7.19 12.58 -4.37
C PRO A 172 -6.29 11.49 -3.77
N CYS A 173 -5.48 10.84 -4.60
CA CYS A 173 -4.41 9.92 -4.21
C CYS A 173 -3.38 9.82 -5.34
N SER A 174 -2.22 9.22 -5.09
CA SER A 174 -1.14 9.05 -6.09
C SER A 174 -1.58 8.29 -7.36
N PHE A 175 -2.58 7.45 -7.26
CA PHE A 175 -3.09 6.68 -8.40
C PHE A 175 -4.07 7.47 -9.28
N THR A 176 -4.59 8.60 -8.82
CA THR A 176 -5.50 9.44 -9.63
C THR A 176 -4.78 10.36 -10.59
N GLU A 177 -3.50 10.69 -10.36
CA GLU A 177 -2.71 11.51 -11.26
C GLU A 177 -2.72 10.94 -12.68
N GLY A 178 -3.11 11.76 -13.68
CA GLY A 178 -3.18 11.37 -15.09
C GLY A 178 -4.36 10.46 -15.47
N THR A 179 -5.34 10.25 -14.58
CA THR A 179 -6.60 9.57 -14.91
C THR A 179 -7.63 10.55 -15.48
N PRO A 180 -8.69 10.08 -16.18
CA PRO A 180 -9.74 10.95 -16.69
C PRO A 180 -10.32 11.88 -15.62
N GLY A 181 -10.35 13.18 -15.91
CA GLY A 181 -10.74 14.23 -14.98
C GLY A 181 -9.64 14.67 -14.01
N TRP A 182 -8.51 13.95 -13.93
CA TRP A 182 -7.35 14.27 -13.11
C TRP A 182 -6.04 14.26 -13.92
N GLU A 183 -6.12 14.63 -15.21
CA GLU A 183 -4.97 14.81 -16.08
C GLU A 183 -4.03 15.91 -15.57
N LYS A 184 -4.61 16.86 -14.83
CA LYS A 184 -3.90 17.92 -14.11
C LYS A 184 -4.49 18.04 -12.70
N GLY A 185 -3.62 18.18 -11.71
CA GLY A 185 -3.99 18.42 -10.32
C GLY A 185 -4.46 19.85 -10.06
N ILE A 186 -4.79 20.15 -8.81
CA ILE A 186 -5.08 21.51 -8.33
C ILE A 186 -3.76 22.11 -7.83
N ASP A 187 -3.43 23.31 -8.28
CA ASP A 187 -2.20 24.01 -7.88
C ASP A 187 -2.24 24.33 -6.37
N VAL A 188 -1.30 23.77 -5.63
CA VAL A 188 -1.14 24.00 -4.19
C VAL A 188 -0.11 25.10 -3.91
N VAL A 189 0.86 25.27 -4.82
CA VAL A 189 1.95 26.22 -4.63
C VAL A 189 1.45 27.67 -4.62
N ASN A 190 0.46 27.96 -5.46
CA ASN A 190 -0.09 29.32 -5.61
C ASN A 190 -1.46 29.48 -4.93
N CYS A 191 -1.95 28.49 -4.18
CA CYS A 191 -3.20 28.66 -3.44
C CYS A 191 -2.99 29.58 -2.23
N SER A 192 -3.99 30.39 -1.92
CA SER A 192 -3.97 31.29 -0.75
C SER A 192 -4.54 30.60 0.50
N ASP A 193 -5.45 29.66 0.32
CA ASP A 193 -6.12 28.91 1.36
C ASP A 193 -6.31 27.46 0.93
N PHE A 194 -5.48 26.57 1.43
CA PHE A 194 -5.53 25.14 1.06
C PHE A 194 -6.91 24.53 1.33
N ILE A 195 -7.56 24.92 2.41
CA ILE A 195 -8.87 24.34 2.76
C ILE A 195 -9.92 24.76 1.75
N ASN A 196 -10.03 26.03 1.43
CA ASN A 196 -11.07 26.52 0.54
C ASN A 196 -10.71 26.32 -0.94
N ASP A 197 -9.45 26.58 -1.32
CA ASP A 197 -9.04 26.55 -2.73
C ASP A 197 -8.80 25.12 -3.26
N VAL A 198 -8.39 24.19 -2.37
CA VAL A 198 -7.96 22.85 -2.75
C VAL A 198 -8.87 21.76 -2.15
N TRP A 199 -8.98 21.71 -0.81
CA TRP A 199 -9.73 20.65 -0.12
C TRP A 199 -11.24 20.74 -0.36
N GLN A 200 -11.80 21.94 -0.38
CA GLN A 200 -13.21 22.22 -0.69
C GLN A 200 -13.45 22.59 -2.17
N ASN A 201 -12.41 22.50 -3.01
CA ASN A 201 -12.55 22.71 -4.45
C ASN A 201 -13.66 21.83 -5.02
N PRO A 202 -14.50 22.34 -5.93
CA PRO A 202 -15.57 21.54 -6.55
C PRO A 202 -15.08 20.22 -7.15
N LYS A 203 -13.87 20.18 -7.70
CA LYS A 203 -13.26 18.99 -8.28
C LYS A 203 -12.96 17.93 -7.19
N THR A 204 -12.44 18.35 -6.04
CA THR A 204 -12.17 17.49 -4.88
C THR A 204 -13.48 17.00 -4.27
N HIS A 205 -14.45 17.89 -4.12
CA HIS A 205 -15.77 17.58 -3.58
C HIS A 205 -16.49 16.54 -4.45
N ASN A 206 -16.50 16.72 -5.76
CA ASN A 206 -17.09 15.76 -6.69
C ASN A 206 -16.44 14.35 -6.58
N PHE A 207 -15.12 14.27 -6.45
CA PHE A 207 -14.45 12.98 -6.22
C PHE A 207 -14.90 12.33 -4.90
N ARG A 208 -15.05 13.11 -3.84
CA ARG A 208 -15.53 12.65 -2.54
C ARG A 208 -16.96 12.13 -2.62
N GLU A 209 -17.83 12.82 -3.36
CA GLU A 209 -19.20 12.34 -3.60
C GLU A 209 -19.23 11.03 -4.41
N MET A 210 -18.43 10.93 -5.47
CA MET A 210 -18.28 9.67 -6.22
C MET A 210 -17.83 8.52 -5.35
N LEU A 211 -16.88 8.78 -4.43
CA LEU A 211 -16.40 7.78 -3.47
C LEU A 211 -17.53 7.31 -2.54
N LEU A 212 -18.30 8.26 -1.98
CA LEU A 212 -19.42 7.97 -1.09
C LEU A 212 -20.54 7.21 -1.81
N MET A 213 -20.90 7.61 -3.04
CA MET A 213 -21.89 6.92 -3.86
C MET A 213 -21.48 5.49 -4.24
N ASN A 214 -20.20 5.19 -4.19
CA ASN A 214 -19.65 3.87 -4.48
C ASN A 214 -19.29 3.08 -3.20
N ASP A 215 -19.98 3.31 -2.11
CA ASP A 215 -19.74 2.66 -0.80
C ASP A 215 -18.28 2.79 -0.32
N CYS A 216 -17.68 3.94 -0.56
CA CYS A 216 -16.28 4.23 -0.28
C CYS A 216 -15.29 3.30 -0.98
N ARG A 217 -15.69 2.72 -2.12
CA ARG A 217 -14.80 1.98 -3.03
C ARG A 217 -14.16 2.94 -4.02
N CYS A 218 -12.98 2.60 -4.48
CA CYS A 218 -12.28 3.41 -5.48
C CYS A 218 -13.16 3.66 -6.72
N PRO A 219 -13.44 4.92 -7.09
CA PRO A 219 -14.24 5.22 -8.27
C PRO A 219 -13.45 5.11 -9.59
N ILE A 220 -12.12 4.94 -9.51
CA ILE A 220 -11.22 4.91 -10.68
C ILE A 220 -10.80 3.48 -11.00
N TYR A 221 -10.45 2.70 -9.98
CA TYR A 221 -9.93 1.34 -10.14
C TYR A 221 -10.88 0.33 -9.53
N ASN A 222 -11.14 -0.72 -10.27
CA ASN A 222 -11.89 -1.87 -9.75
C ASN A 222 -10.93 -2.76 -8.94
N VAL A 223 -10.71 -2.40 -7.68
CA VAL A 223 -9.82 -3.09 -6.73
C VAL A 223 -10.60 -3.65 -5.56
#